data_99fc807dc5086bfa3c6f6d5593785135
#
_entry.id   99fc807dc5086bfa3c6f6d5593785135
#
_cell.length_a   1.000
_cell.length_b   1.000
_cell.length_c   1.000
_cell.angle_alpha   90.00
_cell.angle_beta   90.00
_cell.angle_gamma   90.00
#
_symmetry.space_group_name_H-M   'P 1'
#
loop_
_entity.id
_entity.type
_entity.pdbx_description
1 polymer ?
#
loop_
_entity_poly.entity_id
_entity_poly.type
_entity_poly.pdbx_seq_one_letter_code
_entity_poly.pdbx_strand_id
1 'polypeptide(L)'
;MNNNKKFLILVLSLAAVLLVAAVAYRQLSADYTPPQDPQPEEPAFTETQDEAQEVEPEAIDAPDFIVLDGGGNEVRLSDYAGMPVVLNFWATWCGPCKSELPAFENMYAEYGDDVAFLMINLTDGARDTIDGATSFVEENGYTFPVLFDTTLLAAQTYGAYSIPLTVFVFPDGTLAGGYQGAIPEELLEAGIQLILNPPQ
;
A
#
# COMPACT_ATOMS: atom_id res chain seq x y z
N MET A 1 -73.44 4.21 6.16
CA MET A 1 -72.35 4.63 7.04
C MET A 1 -71.53 5.64 6.24
N ASN A 2 -71.46 6.88 6.70
CA ASN A 2 -70.85 8.00 5.94
C ASN A 2 -69.34 7.81 5.82
N ASN A 3 -68.72 8.11 4.68
CA ASN A 3 -67.30 7.89 4.41
C ASN A 3 -66.38 8.48 5.52
N ASN A 4 -66.82 9.62 6.11
CA ASN A 4 -66.10 10.26 7.21
C ASN A 4 -66.09 9.41 8.48
N LYS A 5 -67.12 8.63 8.76
CA LYS A 5 -67.14 7.72 9.92
C LYS A 5 -66.22 6.52 9.72
N LYS A 6 -66.14 6.00 8.48
CA LYS A 6 -65.22 4.90 8.14
C LYS A 6 -63.77 5.39 8.22
N PHE A 7 -63.48 6.58 7.76
CA PHE A 7 -62.14 7.18 7.86
C PHE A 7 -61.73 7.41 9.32
N LEU A 8 -62.66 7.95 10.13
CA LEU A 8 -62.38 8.16 11.55
C LEU A 8 -62.11 6.86 12.31
N ILE A 9 -62.86 5.78 12.01
CA ILE A 9 -62.67 4.45 12.61
C ILE A 9 -61.28 3.90 12.20
N LEU A 10 -60.87 4.10 10.93
CA LEU A 10 -59.58 3.61 10.42
C LEU A 10 -58.38 4.36 11.08
N VAL A 11 -58.52 5.68 11.27
CA VAL A 11 -57.50 6.48 11.97
C VAL A 11 -57.40 6.07 13.44
N LEU A 12 -58.54 5.87 14.12
CA LEU A 12 -58.55 5.44 15.53
C LEU A 12 -57.98 4.05 15.71
N SER A 13 -58.28 3.12 14.79
CA SER A 13 -57.71 1.76 14.84
C SER A 13 -56.21 1.77 14.61
N LEU A 14 -55.69 2.60 13.66
CA LEU A 14 -54.25 2.75 13.42
C LEU A 14 -53.57 3.35 14.65
N ALA A 15 -54.14 4.39 15.26
CA ALA A 15 -53.59 4.99 16.48
C ALA A 15 -53.56 3.98 17.65
N ALA A 16 -54.58 3.15 17.80
CA ALA A 16 -54.59 2.09 18.83
C ALA A 16 -53.51 1.04 18.60
N VAL A 17 -53.26 0.63 17.34
CA VAL A 17 -52.18 -0.32 16.98
C VAL A 17 -50.82 0.26 17.26
N LEU A 18 -50.59 1.52 16.91
CA LEU A 18 -49.33 2.22 17.20
C LEU A 18 -49.08 2.35 18.70
N LEU A 19 -50.11 2.61 19.48
CA LEU A 19 -50.03 2.72 20.94
C LEU A 19 -49.68 1.38 21.58
N VAL A 20 -50.30 0.30 21.13
CA VAL A 20 -49.97 -1.07 21.59
C VAL A 20 -48.54 -1.43 21.21
N ALA A 21 -48.10 -1.11 19.97
CA ALA A 21 -46.74 -1.36 19.52
C ALA A 21 -45.71 -0.57 20.35
N ALA A 22 -46.02 0.68 20.67
CA ALA A 22 -45.12 1.52 21.48
C ALA A 22 -45.03 1.02 22.93
N VAL A 23 -46.11 0.54 23.53
CA VAL A 23 -46.10 -0.07 24.87
C VAL A 23 -45.34 -1.39 24.87
N ALA A 24 -45.56 -2.25 23.87
CA ALA A 24 -44.84 -3.50 23.72
C ALA A 24 -43.33 -3.27 23.54
N TYR A 25 -42.95 -2.29 22.70
CA TYR A 25 -41.55 -1.90 22.52
C TYR A 25 -40.90 -1.42 23.81
N ARG A 26 -41.59 -0.58 24.59
CA ARG A 26 -41.10 -0.12 25.90
C ARG A 26 -40.94 -1.27 26.91
N GLN A 27 -41.84 -2.24 26.91
CA GLN A 27 -41.70 -3.41 27.81
C GLN A 27 -40.54 -4.31 27.38
N LEU A 28 -40.37 -4.58 26.07
CA LEU A 28 -39.26 -5.38 25.58
C LEU A 28 -37.90 -4.68 25.76
N SER A 29 -37.87 -3.36 25.61
CA SER A 29 -36.61 -2.60 25.78
C SER A 29 -36.22 -2.39 27.24
N ALA A 30 -37.18 -2.51 28.19
CA ALA A 30 -36.88 -2.40 29.61
C ALA A 30 -36.20 -3.68 30.18
N ASP A 31 -36.42 -4.82 29.55
CA ASP A 31 -35.83 -6.14 29.93
C ASP A 31 -34.55 -6.44 29.08
N TYR A 32 -34.22 -5.61 28.12
CA TYR A 32 -33.00 -5.79 27.31
C TYR A 32 -31.78 -5.26 28.05
N THR A 33 -31.06 -6.14 28.71
CA THR A 33 -29.69 -5.91 29.16
C THR A 33 -28.77 -6.27 28.00
N PRO A 34 -28.09 -5.30 27.36
CA PRO A 34 -27.11 -5.64 26.31
C PRO A 34 -26.07 -6.60 26.90
N PRO A 35 -25.58 -7.58 26.13
CA PRO A 35 -24.44 -8.38 26.55
C PRO A 35 -23.34 -7.38 26.96
N GLN A 36 -22.89 -7.47 28.21
CA GLN A 36 -21.69 -6.76 28.62
C GLN A 36 -20.56 -7.46 27.88
N ASP A 37 -19.97 -6.78 26.88
CA ASP A 37 -18.66 -7.17 26.39
C ASP A 37 -17.77 -7.30 27.63
N PRO A 38 -16.99 -8.40 27.74
CA PRO A 38 -16.02 -8.48 28.83
C PRO A 38 -15.15 -7.23 28.72
N GLN A 39 -15.30 -6.33 29.69
CA GLN A 39 -14.36 -5.21 29.82
C GLN A 39 -12.98 -5.87 29.88
N PRO A 40 -12.02 -5.42 29.01
CA PRO A 40 -10.65 -5.81 29.23
C PRO A 40 -10.35 -5.43 30.68
N GLU A 41 -10.01 -6.40 31.51
CA GLU A 41 -9.43 -6.12 32.82
C GLU A 41 -8.22 -5.22 32.54
N GLU A 42 -8.32 -3.95 32.89
CA GLU A 42 -7.16 -3.08 32.90
C GLU A 42 -6.13 -3.77 33.80
N PRO A 43 -4.99 -4.22 33.24
CA PRO A 43 -3.93 -4.72 34.08
C PRO A 43 -3.59 -3.58 35.04
N ALA A 44 -3.66 -3.86 36.36
CA ALA A 44 -3.21 -2.92 37.36
C ALA A 44 -1.75 -2.57 37.03
N PHE A 45 -1.54 -1.40 36.44
CA PHE A 45 -0.22 -0.85 36.25
C PHE A 45 0.34 -0.58 37.64
N THR A 46 1.10 -1.55 38.13
CA THR A 46 2.07 -1.28 39.16
C THR A 46 3.09 -0.35 38.48
N GLU A 47 3.17 0.89 38.92
CA GLU A 47 4.26 1.81 38.58
C GLU A 47 5.59 1.20 39.07
N THR A 48 6.10 0.20 38.36
CA THR A 48 7.53 -0.01 38.31
C THR A 48 8.05 1.03 37.34
N GLN A 49 8.81 1.98 37.85
CA GLN A 49 9.69 2.82 37.07
C GLN A 49 10.73 1.88 36.40
N ASP A 50 10.29 1.22 35.35
CA ASP A 50 11.19 0.63 34.38
C ASP A 50 11.58 1.77 33.44
N GLU A 51 12.86 2.09 33.44
CA GLU A 51 13.47 3.02 32.52
C GLU A 51 12.95 2.64 31.13
N ALA A 52 12.21 3.57 30.50
CA ALA A 52 11.80 3.44 29.12
C ALA A 52 13.11 3.27 28.30
N GLN A 53 13.51 2.04 28.06
CA GLN A 53 14.44 1.76 27.00
C GLN A 53 13.74 2.23 25.73
N GLU A 54 14.19 3.34 25.18
CA GLU A 54 13.93 3.70 23.80
C GLU A 54 14.38 2.49 22.97
N VAL A 55 13.42 1.63 22.61
CA VAL A 55 13.67 0.56 21.63
C VAL A 55 13.78 1.31 20.32
N GLU A 56 14.99 1.59 19.90
CA GLU A 56 15.24 2.04 18.53
C GLU A 56 14.60 1.00 17.60
N PRO A 57 13.78 1.42 16.61
CA PRO A 57 13.17 0.47 15.69
C PRO A 57 14.31 -0.33 15.01
N GLU A 58 14.30 -1.65 15.21
CA GLU A 58 15.28 -2.50 14.53
C GLU A 58 15.16 -2.25 13.01
N ALA A 59 16.30 -1.93 12.38
CA ALA A 59 16.38 -1.75 10.95
C ALA A 59 15.97 -3.07 10.26
N ILE A 60 15.09 -2.98 9.27
CA ILE A 60 14.59 -4.15 8.54
C ILE A 60 15.38 -4.28 7.25
N ASP A 61 16.07 -5.41 7.08
CA ASP A 61 16.77 -5.70 5.82
C ASP A 61 15.80 -5.77 4.63
N ALA A 62 16.18 -5.17 3.51
CA ALA A 62 15.46 -5.31 2.26
C ALA A 62 15.65 -6.74 1.73
N PRO A 63 14.57 -7.51 1.51
CA PRO A 63 14.69 -8.89 1.04
C PRO A 63 15.37 -8.96 -0.33
N ASP A 64 16.36 -9.85 -0.48
CA ASP A 64 17.02 -10.07 -1.76
C ASP A 64 16.10 -10.79 -2.75
N PHE A 65 16.31 -10.54 -4.03
CA PHE A 65 15.55 -11.14 -5.13
C PHE A 65 16.43 -11.33 -6.36
N ILE A 66 15.93 -12.07 -7.35
CA ILE A 66 16.54 -12.25 -8.66
C ILE A 66 15.54 -11.83 -9.72
N VAL A 67 16.00 -10.98 -10.65
CA VAL A 67 15.29 -10.57 -11.87
C VAL A 67 16.26 -10.65 -13.05
N LEU A 68 15.78 -10.40 -14.28
CA LEU A 68 16.63 -10.40 -15.47
C LEU A 68 16.82 -8.97 -15.99
N ASP A 69 18.00 -8.68 -16.53
CA ASP A 69 18.23 -7.50 -17.36
C ASP A 69 17.75 -7.71 -18.80
N GLY A 70 17.87 -6.67 -19.66
CA GLY A 70 17.53 -6.74 -21.08
C GLY A 70 18.40 -7.71 -21.90
N GLY A 71 19.55 -8.14 -21.37
CA GLY A 71 20.43 -9.14 -21.96
C GLY A 71 20.13 -10.57 -21.49
N GLY A 72 19.18 -10.74 -20.56
CA GLY A 72 18.84 -12.02 -19.94
C GLY A 72 19.78 -12.46 -18.82
N ASN A 73 20.63 -11.58 -18.30
CA ASN A 73 21.49 -11.86 -17.16
C ASN A 73 20.71 -11.69 -15.86
N GLU A 74 21.03 -12.52 -14.85
CA GLU A 74 20.50 -12.36 -13.50
C GLU A 74 21.03 -11.08 -12.85
N VAL A 75 20.14 -10.34 -12.21
CA VAL A 75 20.41 -9.16 -11.41
C VAL A 75 19.79 -9.36 -10.04
N ARG A 76 20.53 -9.05 -8.98
CA ARG A 76 20.11 -9.18 -7.57
C ARG A 76 20.08 -7.82 -6.90
N LEU A 77 19.24 -7.64 -5.89
CA LEU A 77 19.33 -6.44 -5.05
C LEU A 77 20.71 -6.36 -4.37
N SER A 78 21.23 -7.49 -3.91
CA SER A 78 22.55 -7.59 -3.26
C SER A 78 23.73 -7.16 -4.16
N ASP A 79 23.58 -7.10 -5.48
CA ASP A 79 24.60 -6.60 -6.40
C ASP A 79 24.82 -5.07 -6.24
N TYR A 80 23.88 -4.36 -5.60
CA TYR A 80 23.91 -2.93 -5.34
C TYR A 80 24.31 -2.58 -3.90
N ALA A 81 24.88 -3.53 -3.15
CA ALA A 81 25.29 -3.29 -1.78
C ALA A 81 26.26 -2.08 -1.69
N GLY A 82 25.98 -1.16 -0.78
CA GLY A 82 26.74 0.09 -0.62
C GLY A 82 26.22 1.26 -1.45
N MET A 83 25.19 1.06 -2.28
CA MET A 83 24.51 2.11 -3.03
C MET A 83 23.08 2.33 -2.51
N PRO A 84 22.58 3.58 -2.49
CA PRO A 84 21.16 3.82 -2.30
C PRO A 84 20.36 3.23 -3.48
N VAL A 85 19.21 2.61 -3.21
CA VAL A 85 18.40 1.96 -4.26
C VAL A 85 16.96 2.44 -4.21
N VAL A 86 16.41 2.73 -5.39
CA VAL A 86 14.97 2.91 -5.62
C VAL A 86 14.46 1.71 -6.41
N LEU A 87 13.54 0.93 -5.82
CA LEU A 87 12.81 -0.14 -6.51
C LEU A 87 11.45 0.42 -6.95
N ASN A 88 11.05 0.16 -8.20
CA ASN A 88 9.69 0.42 -8.66
C ASN A 88 9.13 -0.81 -9.37
N PHE A 89 8.01 -1.34 -8.86
CA PHE A 89 7.30 -2.47 -9.47
C PHE A 89 6.17 -1.93 -10.35
N TRP A 90 6.22 -2.22 -11.64
CA TRP A 90 5.34 -1.63 -12.64
C TRP A 90 4.97 -2.59 -13.77
N ALA A 91 4.02 -2.19 -14.64
CA ALA A 91 3.65 -2.92 -15.84
C ALA A 91 3.11 -1.98 -16.93
N THR A 92 3.22 -2.37 -18.21
CA THR A 92 2.75 -1.55 -19.34
C THR A 92 1.22 -1.40 -19.38
N TRP A 93 0.50 -2.38 -18.88
CA TRP A 93 -0.98 -2.35 -18.77
C TRP A 93 -1.50 -1.58 -17.54
N CYS A 94 -0.62 -1.16 -16.62
CA CYS A 94 -0.97 -0.44 -15.40
C CYS A 94 -1.07 1.07 -15.68
N GLY A 95 -2.29 1.61 -15.68
CA GLY A 95 -2.52 3.04 -15.92
C GLY A 95 -1.82 3.96 -14.92
N PRO A 96 -1.99 3.75 -13.58
CA PRO A 96 -1.29 4.54 -12.56
C PRO A 96 0.25 4.44 -12.67
N CYS A 97 0.80 3.25 -13.00
CA CYS A 97 2.24 3.11 -13.20
C CYS A 97 2.74 4.03 -14.33
N LYS A 98 2.04 4.00 -15.47
CA LYS A 98 2.42 4.87 -16.62
C LYS A 98 2.39 6.36 -16.28
N SER A 99 1.53 6.78 -15.35
CA SER A 99 1.43 8.20 -14.98
C SER A 99 2.61 8.71 -14.15
N GLU A 100 3.34 7.83 -13.45
CA GLU A 100 4.51 8.21 -12.64
C GLU A 100 5.85 8.06 -13.36
N LEU A 101 5.94 7.25 -14.44
CA LEU A 101 7.20 7.00 -15.14
C LEU A 101 7.94 8.27 -15.63
N PRO A 102 7.26 9.36 -16.08
CA PRO A 102 7.93 10.60 -16.39
C PRO A 102 8.70 11.20 -15.19
N ALA A 103 8.16 11.08 -13.96
CA ALA A 103 8.87 11.51 -12.76
C ALA A 103 10.10 10.64 -12.49
N PHE A 104 10.00 9.33 -12.69
CA PHE A 104 11.16 8.43 -12.58
C PHE A 104 12.24 8.76 -13.61
N GLU A 105 11.87 9.12 -14.84
CA GLU A 105 12.84 9.55 -15.84
C GLU A 105 13.56 10.84 -15.44
N ASN A 106 12.82 11.83 -14.91
CA ASN A 106 13.43 13.07 -14.40
C ASN A 106 14.42 12.78 -13.26
N MET A 107 14.00 11.95 -12.29
CA MET A 107 14.84 11.58 -11.15
C MET A 107 16.05 10.73 -11.58
N TYR A 108 15.87 9.84 -12.54
CA TYR A 108 16.98 9.04 -13.08
C TYR A 108 18.01 9.93 -13.81
N ALA A 109 17.56 10.90 -14.59
CA ALA A 109 18.44 11.85 -15.26
C ALA A 109 19.24 12.72 -14.27
N GLU A 110 18.68 12.99 -13.07
CA GLU A 110 19.32 13.83 -12.05
C GLU A 110 20.20 13.02 -11.09
N TYR A 111 19.74 11.84 -10.65
CA TYR A 111 20.34 11.08 -9.54
C TYR A 111 20.90 9.71 -9.97
N GLY A 112 20.78 9.31 -11.23
CA GLY A 112 21.14 7.97 -11.69
C GLY A 112 22.62 7.61 -11.57
N ASP A 113 23.50 8.60 -11.39
CA ASP A 113 24.93 8.38 -11.10
C ASP A 113 25.18 8.03 -9.62
N ASP A 114 24.29 8.45 -8.70
CA ASP A 114 24.45 8.32 -7.25
C ASP A 114 23.45 7.29 -6.64
N VAL A 115 22.36 7.00 -7.34
CA VAL A 115 21.27 6.11 -6.89
C VAL A 115 21.00 5.03 -7.94
N ALA A 116 20.91 3.79 -7.53
CA ALA A 116 20.48 2.70 -8.41
C ALA A 116 18.95 2.70 -8.56
N PHE A 117 18.45 2.88 -9.78
CA PHE A 117 17.03 2.75 -10.11
C PHE A 117 16.78 1.36 -10.66
N LEU A 118 16.04 0.54 -9.96
CA LEU A 118 15.64 -0.81 -10.38
C LEU A 118 14.16 -0.78 -10.77
N MET A 119 13.92 -0.48 -12.08
CA MET A 119 12.56 -0.39 -12.64
C MET A 119 12.09 -1.78 -13.04
N ILE A 120 11.45 -2.50 -12.10
CA ILE A 120 11.10 -3.92 -12.18
C ILE A 120 9.75 -4.08 -12.86
N ASN A 121 9.74 -4.53 -14.11
CA ASN A 121 8.53 -4.86 -14.83
C ASN A 121 8.01 -6.25 -14.41
N LEU A 122 6.68 -6.34 -14.13
CA LEU A 122 5.99 -7.60 -13.87
C LEU A 122 5.77 -8.36 -15.20
N THR A 123 6.78 -9.09 -15.63
CA THR A 123 6.84 -9.78 -16.94
C THR A 123 6.19 -11.16 -16.84
N ASP A 124 4.84 -11.21 -16.81
CA ASP A 124 4.08 -12.46 -16.62
C ASP A 124 3.99 -13.35 -17.88
N GLY A 125 4.57 -12.88 -18.98
CA GLY A 125 4.57 -13.58 -20.27
C GLY A 125 3.22 -13.58 -21.00
N ALA A 126 2.17 -13.01 -20.40
CA ALA A 126 0.82 -12.96 -20.96
C ALA A 126 0.36 -11.52 -21.22
N ARG A 127 0.40 -10.64 -20.19
CA ARG A 127 0.03 -9.22 -20.31
C ARG A 127 1.24 -8.35 -20.61
N ASP A 128 2.39 -8.71 -20.03
CA ASP A 128 3.69 -8.10 -20.31
C ASP A 128 4.71 -9.18 -20.70
N THR A 129 5.53 -8.84 -21.68
CA THR A 129 6.69 -9.62 -22.15
C THR A 129 7.92 -8.71 -22.10
N ILE A 130 9.12 -9.29 -22.13
CA ILE A 130 10.38 -8.53 -22.20
C ILE A 130 10.34 -7.57 -23.39
N ASP A 131 10.02 -8.09 -24.58
CA ASP A 131 9.96 -7.28 -25.82
C ASP A 131 8.92 -6.16 -25.73
N GLY A 132 7.73 -6.46 -25.14
CA GLY A 132 6.65 -5.47 -24.98
C GLY A 132 7.02 -4.34 -24.03
N ALA A 133 7.61 -4.66 -22.88
CA ALA A 133 8.04 -3.67 -21.90
C ALA A 133 9.23 -2.84 -22.44
N THR A 134 10.18 -3.48 -23.14
CA THR A 134 11.30 -2.79 -23.79
C THR A 134 10.80 -1.81 -24.85
N SER A 135 9.92 -2.25 -25.74
CA SER A 135 9.35 -1.39 -26.79
C SER A 135 8.59 -0.20 -26.18
N PHE A 136 7.83 -0.45 -25.11
CA PHE A 136 7.11 0.62 -24.41
C PHE A 136 8.06 1.71 -23.85
N VAL A 137 9.17 1.31 -23.23
CA VAL A 137 10.17 2.23 -22.68
C VAL A 137 10.84 3.04 -23.80
N GLU A 138 11.26 2.37 -24.89
CA GLU A 138 11.88 3.02 -26.06
C GLU A 138 10.93 4.00 -26.75
N GLU A 139 9.67 3.62 -26.99
CA GLU A 139 8.66 4.46 -27.63
C GLU A 139 8.33 5.73 -26.82
N ASN A 140 8.45 5.66 -25.49
CA ASN A 140 8.21 6.82 -24.61
C ASN A 140 9.50 7.62 -24.32
N GLY A 141 10.66 7.15 -24.82
CA GLY A 141 11.94 7.85 -24.67
C GLY A 141 12.52 7.79 -23.26
N TYR A 142 12.16 6.79 -22.47
CA TYR A 142 12.72 6.58 -21.14
C TYR A 142 14.12 5.97 -21.24
N THR A 143 15.02 6.42 -20.35
CA THR A 143 16.45 6.01 -20.37
C THR A 143 16.85 5.22 -19.12
N PHE A 144 15.98 5.16 -18.10
CA PHE A 144 16.22 4.34 -16.92
C PHE A 144 16.31 2.83 -17.26
N PRO A 145 17.15 2.05 -16.54
CA PRO A 145 17.27 0.61 -16.76
C PRO A 145 15.99 -0.12 -16.36
N VAL A 146 15.56 -1.07 -17.23
CA VAL A 146 14.40 -1.94 -16.94
C VAL A 146 14.88 -3.34 -16.59
N LEU A 147 14.33 -3.88 -15.53
CA LEU A 147 14.52 -5.25 -15.08
C LEU A 147 13.22 -6.02 -15.21
N PHE A 148 13.30 -7.32 -15.44
CA PHE A 148 12.17 -8.17 -15.78
C PHE A 148 11.97 -9.26 -14.73
N ASP A 149 10.90 -9.17 -13.94
CA ASP A 149 10.48 -10.21 -13.00
C ASP A 149 9.63 -11.26 -13.73
N THR A 150 10.30 -12.17 -14.45
CA THR A 150 9.65 -13.21 -15.26
C THR A 150 9.03 -14.32 -14.42
N THR A 151 9.40 -14.41 -13.15
CA THR A 151 8.89 -15.41 -12.20
C THR A 151 7.84 -14.85 -11.26
N LEU A 152 7.70 -13.52 -11.20
CA LEU A 152 6.91 -12.75 -10.25
C LEU A 152 7.34 -12.96 -8.79
N LEU A 153 8.52 -13.52 -8.55
CA LEU A 153 9.04 -13.78 -7.20
C LEU A 153 9.50 -12.49 -6.51
N ALA A 154 10.12 -11.55 -7.25
CA ALA A 154 10.49 -10.27 -6.68
C ALA A 154 9.24 -9.49 -6.25
N ALA A 155 8.20 -9.44 -7.10
CA ALA A 155 6.91 -8.82 -6.77
C ALA A 155 6.25 -9.48 -5.56
N GLN A 156 6.27 -10.81 -5.44
CA GLN A 156 5.73 -11.53 -4.29
C GLN A 156 6.50 -11.22 -3.00
N THR A 157 7.83 -11.19 -3.08
CA THR A 157 8.72 -10.92 -1.95
C THR A 157 8.45 -9.54 -1.34
N TYR A 158 8.19 -8.55 -2.17
CA TYR A 158 7.89 -7.18 -1.74
C TYR A 158 6.39 -6.90 -1.55
N GLY A 159 5.53 -7.89 -1.73
CA GLY A 159 4.08 -7.72 -1.60
C GLY A 159 3.47 -6.82 -2.69
N ALA A 160 4.10 -6.71 -3.86
CA ALA A 160 3.65 -5.90 -4.99
C ALA A 160 2.44 -6.53 -5.73
N TYR A 161 1.42 -6.96 -4.95
CA TYR A 161 0.15 -7.48 -5.48
C TYR A 161 -0.72 -6.40 -6.09
N SER A 162 -0.52 -5.17 -5.69
CA SER A 162 -1.11 -3.97 -6.28
C SER A 162 0.02 -3.05 -6.72
N ILE A 163 0.05 -2.68 -7.99
CA ILE A 163 1.08 -1.82 -8.56
C ILE A 163 0.50 -0.45 -8.97
N PRO A 164 1.35 0.58 -9.00
CA PRO A 164 2.78 0.58 -8.72
C PRO A 164 3.11 0.47 -7.21
N LEU A 165 4.29 -0.05 -6.92
CA LEU A 165 4.90 -0.02 -5.60
C LEU A 165 6.32 0.53 -5.74
N THR A 166 6.63 1.59 -5.00
CA THR A 166 7.99 2.13 -4.89
C THR A 166 8.57 1.78 -3.53
N VAL A 167 9.82 1.36 -3.48
CA VAL A 167 10.54 1.05 -2.23
C VAL A 167 11.91 1.74 -2.26
N PHE A 168 12.28 2.32 -1.13
CA PHE A 168 13.56 2.98 -0.93
C PHE A 168 14.43 2.13 -0.01
N VAL A 169 15.69 1.92 -0.41
CA VAL A 169 16.65 1.09 0.34
C VAL A 169 17.90 1.91 0.60
N PHE A 170 18.34 1.91 1.85
CA PHE A 170 19.58 2.57 2.26
C PHE A 170 20.82 1.83 1.72
N PRO A 171 22.00 2.50 1.66
CA PRO A 171 23.23 1.86 1.20
C PRO A 171 23.66 0.63 2.03
N ASP A 172 23.25 0.52 3.28
CA ASP A 172 23.52 -0.63 4.15
C ASP A 172 22.60 -1.83 3.87
N GLY A 173 21.65 -1.69 2.94
CA GLY A 173 20.69 -2.73 2.55
C GLY A 173 19.41 -2.75 3.36
N THR A 174 19.19 -1.80 4.27
CA THR A 174 17.96 -1.73 5.06
C THR A 174 16.86 -0.94 4.36
N LEU A 175 15.60 -1.24 4.66
CA LEU A 175 14.43 -0.53 4.11
C LEU A 175 14.33 0.88 4.72
N ALA A 176 14.32 1.90 3.87
CA ALA A 176 14.04 3.27 4.29
C ALA A 176 12.54 3.59 4.31
N GLY A 177 11.76 2.89 3.48
CA GLY A 177 10.32 3.07 3.36
C GLY A 177 9.79 2.65 2.00
N GLY A 178 8.49 2.87 1.79
CA GLY A 178 7.85 2.56 0.50
C GLY A 178 6.57 3.36 0.29
N TYR A 179 6.10 3.39 -0.95
CA TYR A 179 4.88 4.06 -1.36
C TYR A 179 4.04 3.16 -2.26
N GLN A 180 2.79 2.93 -1.89
CA GLN A 180 1.85 2.13 -2.64
C GLN A 180 0.95 3.04 -3.50
N GLY A 181 0.89 2.77 -4.80
CA GLY A 181 0.18 3.59 -5.79
C GLY A 181 1.11 4.57 -6.50
N ALA A 182 0.57 5.34 -7.46
CA ALA A 182 1.37 6.31 -8.22
C ALA A 182 1.97 7.37 -7.30
N ILE A 183 3.30 7.37 -7.19
CA ILE A 183 4.03 8.27 -6.30
C ILE A 183 4.10 9.67 -6.92
N PRO A 184 3.74 10.74 -6.18
CA PRO A 184 4.02 12.11 -6.60
C PRO A 184 5.53 12.39 -6.71
N GLU A 185 5.93 13.21 -7.70
CA GLU A 185 7.35 13.51 -7.95
C GLU A 185 8.05 14.06 -6.71
N GLU A 186 7.38 14.94 -5.95
CA GLU A 186 7.94 15.51 -4.72
C GLU A 186 8.21 14.46 -3.63
N LEU A 187 7.37 13.40 -3.56
CA LEU A 187 7.58 12.31 -2.61
C LEU A 187 8.67 11.34 -3.11
N LEU A 188 8.78 11.13 -4.42
CA LEU A 188 9.84 10.35 -5.02
C LEU A 188 11.20 11.02 -4.73
N GLU A 189 11.31 12.34 -4.98
CA GLU A 189 12.50 13.12 -4.67
C GLU A 189 12.84 13.08 -3.18
N ALA A 190 11.83 13.28 -2.30
CA ALA A 190 12.05 13.22 -0.86
C ALA A 190 12.58 11.86 -0.39
N GLY A 191 12.07 10.76 -0.96
CA GLY A 191 12.56 9.41 -0.70
C GLY A 191 13.99 9.19 -1.18
N ILE A 192 14.33 9.72 -2.36
CA ILE A 192 15.71 9.71 -2.90
C ILE A 192 16.66 10.49 -1.97
N GLN A 193 16.26 11.68 -1.54
CA GLN A 193 17.07 12.49 -0.62
C GLN A 193 17.27 11.80 0.74
N LEU A 194 16.27 11.07 1.23
CA LEU A 194 16.37 10.31 2.47
C LEU A 194 17.44 9.21 2.37
N ILE A 195 17.46 8.44 1.27
CA ILE A 195 18.41 7.33 1.10
C ILE A 195 19.83 7.81 0.76
N LEU A 196 19.97 8.99 0.14
CA LEU A 196 21.25 9.65 -0.09
C LEU A 196 21.86 10.21 1.21
N ASN A 197 21.01 10.65 2.14
CA ASN A 197 21.41 11.30 3.39
C ASN A 197 20.77 10.58 4.58
N PRO A 198 21.17 9.31 4.88
CA PRO A 198 20.53 8.53 5.95
C PRO A 198 20.69 9.24 7.30
N PRO A 199 19.67 9.18 8.19
CA PRO A 199 19.78 9.69 9.55
C PRO A 199 20.89 8.92 10.29
N GLN A 200 21.67 9.68 11.11
CA GLN A 200 22.77 9.14 11.92
C GLN A 200 22.22 8.58 13.24
#